data_8a63266f381f02c2cece7727f48a9db6
#
_entry.id   8a63266f381f02c2cece7727f48a9db6
#
_cell.length_a   1.000
_cell.length_b   1.000
_cell.length_c   1.000
_cell.angle_alpha   90.00
_cell.angle_beta   90.00
_cell.angle_gamma   90.00
#
_symmetry.space_group_name_H-M   'P 1'
#
loop_
_entity.id
_entity.type
_entity.pdbx_description
1 polymer ?
#
loop_
_entity_poly.entity_id
_entity_poly.type
_entity_poly.pdbx_seq_one_letter_code
_entity_poly.pdbx_strand_id
1 'polypeptide(L)'
;MLFFYSQEVDITETLENTELNSSSASEENIKKANELILEQSKIFGKIQHLVADDLITDINCNSHSIWVDHIKKGRYDITDITMNNEDLESLAYRIGNINNAQFNNVYPILEAELPALRLQFVHNSIAKSGTSLSLRKTPITARINAASMKEDDYCSEECLNFLIAMIKAKMNSVICGLTGSGK
;
A
#
# COMPACT_ATOMS: atom_id res chain seq x y z
N MET A 1 -41.33 -22.19 -23.71
CA MET A 1 -41.95 -21.55 -22.53
C MET A 1 -40.99 -21.76 -21.34
N LEU A 2 -40.04 -20.82 -21.15
CA LEU A 2 -39.02 -20.88 -20.10
C LEU A 2 -39.54 -20.05 -18.93
N PHE A 3 -39.82 -20.71 -17.81
CA PHE A 3 -40.16 -20.04 -16.56
C PHE A 3 -38.87 -19.56 -15.93
N PHE A 4 -38.62 -18.25 -15.91
CA PHE A 4 -37.62 -17.63 -15.01
C PHE A 4 -38.26 -17.50 -13.64
N TYR A 5 -37.76 -18.29 -12.69
CA TYR A 5 -38.06 -18.12 -11.27
C TYR A 5 -37.14 -16.99 -10.75
N SER A 6 -37.69 -15.78 -10.62
CA SER A 6 -37.06 -14.67 -9.95
C SER A 6 -37.12 -14.90 -8.42
N GLN A 7 -36.09 -15.49 -7.83
CA GLN A 7 -35.88 -15.24 -6.42
C GLN A 7 -35.28 -13.82 -6.34
N GLU A 8 -36.03 -12.88 -5.83
CA GLU A 8 -35.53 -11.64 -5.28
C GLU A 8 -34.63 -11.99 -4.09
N VAL A 9 -33.34 -12.08 -4.34
CA VAL A 9 -32.36 -12.13 -3.26
C VAL A 9 -32.29 -10.72 -2.73
N ASP A 10 -32.73 -10.53 -1.50
CA ASP A 10 -32.68 -9.25 -0.81
C ASP A 10 -31.20 -8.82 -0.65
N ILE A 11 -30.79 -7.95 -1.57
CA ILE A 11 -29.40 -7.47 -1.71
C ILE A 11 -29.02 -6.61 -0.51
N THR A 12 -29.99 -5.96 0.14
CA THR A 12 -29.82 -5.10 1.32
C THR A 12 -29.35 -5.91 2.53
N GLU A 13 -29.96 -7.04 2.82
CA GLU A 13 -29.61 -7.90 3.96
C GLU A 13 -28.22 -8.54 3.80
N THR A 14 -27.80 -8.84 2.57
CA THR A 14 -26.48 -9.40 2.28
C THR A 14 -25.37 -8.34 2.37
N LEU A 15 -25.67 -7.09 2.02
CA LEU A 15 -24.73 -5.97 2.13
C LEU A 15 -24.55 -5.54 3.59
N GLU A 16 -25.64 -5.42 4.37
CA GLU A 16 -25.59 -5.08 5.79
C GLU A 16 -24.83 -6.11 6.62
N ASN A 17 -25.03 -7.41 6.38
CA ASN A 17 -24.30 -8.48 7.05
C ASN A 17 -22.81 -8.54 6.61
N THR A 18 -22.47 -8.11 5.40
CA THR A 18 -21.09 -8.03 4.94
C THR A 18 -20.39 -6.80 5.50
N GLU A 19 -21.10 -5.68 5.66
CA GLU A 19 -20.57 -4.44 6.25
C GLU A 19 -20.34 -4.56 7.76
N LEU A 20 -21.24 -5.20 8.52
CA LEU A 20 -21.08 -5.43 9.95
C LEU A 20 -19.90 -6.36 10.28
N ASN A 21 -19.66 -7.40 9.50
CA ASN A 21 -18.51 -8.30 9.69
C ASN A 21 -17.19 -7.73 9.14
N SER A 22 -17.24 -6.81 8.16
CA SER A 22 -16.04 -6.16 7.63
C SER A 22 -15.56 -4.99 8.50
N SER A 23 -16.45 -4.29 9.21
CA SER A 23 -16.08 -3.14 10.02
C SER A 23 -15.31 -3.54 11.29
N SER A 24 -15.75 -4.57 12.02
CA SER A 24 -15.05 -5.03 13.23
C SER A 24 -13.70 -5.71 12.92
N ALA A 25 -13.63 -6.52 11.87
CA ALA A 25 -12.40 -7.12 11.40
C ALA A 25 -11.41 -6.07 10.83
N SER A 26 -11.91 -4.98 10.24
CA SER A 26 -11.08 -3.88 9.74
C SER A 26 -10.49 -3.05 10.87
N GLU A 27 -11.26 -2.75 11.93
CA GLU A 27 -10.78 -1.99 13.10
C GLU A 27 -9.71 -2.75 13.88
N GLU A 28 -9.86 -4.05 14.07
CA GLU A 28 -8.86 -4.90 14.74
C GLU A 28 -7.58 -5.02 13.90
N ASN A 29 -7.70 -5.14 12.59
CA ASN A 29 -6.57 -5.17 11.68
C ASN A 29 -5.85 -3.81 11.63
N ILE A 30 -6.58 -2.68 11.64
CA ILE A 30 -6.00 -1.34 11.72
C ILE A 30 -5.26 -1.16 13.05
N LYS A 31 -5.84 -1.61 14.16
CA LYS A 31 -5.21 -1.52 15.48
C LYS A 31 -3.93 -2.35 15.56
N LYS A 32 -3.94 -3.60 15.10
CA LYS A 32 -2.76 -4.45 14.98
C LYS A 32 -1.68 -3.84 14.08
N ALA A 33 -2.09 -3.25 12.98
CA ALA A 33 -1.18 -2.60 12.06
C ALA A 33 -0.54 -1.35 12.67
N ASN A 34 -1.31 -0.53 13.36
CA ASN A 34 -0.80 0.64 14.07
C ASN A 34 0.14 0.26 15.21
N GLU A 35 -0.14 -0.83 15.95
CA GLU A 35 0.75 -1.39 16.96
C GLU A 35 2.08 -1.87 16.33
N LEU A 36 2.03 -2.58 15.21
CA LEU A 36 3.20 -3.02 14.47
C LEU A 36 4.01 -1.84 13.91
N ILE A 37 3.35 -0.78 13.42
CA ILE A 37 4.00 0.45 12.97
C ILE A 37 4.63 1.19 14.16
N LEU A 38 4.00 1.20 15.33
CA LEU A 38 4.55 1.77 16.55
C LEU A 38 5.77 0.98 17.08
N GLU A 39 5.76 -0.34 17.01
CA GLU A 39 6.94 -1.15 17.32
C GLU A 39 8.08 -0.93 16.30
N GLN A 40 7.74 -0.72 15.03
CA GLN A 40 8.67 -0.35 13.97
C GLN A 40 9.15 1.11 14.06
N SER A 41 8.55 1.94 14.92
CA SER A 41 8.79 3.39 14.99
C SER A 41 10.26 3.79 15.28
N LYS A 42 11.07 2.87 15.78
CA LYS A 42 12.51 3.10 16.01
C LYS A 42 13.39 2.66 14.83
N ILE A 43 12.85 1.93 13.86
CA ILE A 43 13.63 1.34 12.77
C ILE A 43 13.98 2.39 11.72
N PHE A 44 13.00 3.21 11.33
CA PHE A 44 13.11 4.12 10.19
C PHE A 44 13.79 5.46 10.49
N GLY A 45 14.03 5.77 11.79
CA GLY A 45 14.78 6.94 12.20
C GLY A 45 14.27 8.25 11.58
N LYS A 46 15.12 8.93 10.80
CA LYS A 46 14.81 10.25 10.20
C LYS A 46 13.56 10.26 9.34
N ILE A 47 13.25 9.18 8.63
CA ILE A 47 12.08 9.08 7.73
C ILE A 47 10.85 8.47 8.39
N GLN A 48 10.88 8.25 9.71
CA GLN A 48 9.78 7.62 10.45
C GLN A 48 8.43 8.33 10.24
N HIS A 49 8.40 9.64 10.29
CA HIS A 49 7.19 10.43 10.11
C HIS A 49 6.59 10.29 8.70
N LEU A 50 7.43 10.10 7.67
CA LEU A 50 6.97 9.82 6.30
C LEU A 50 6.35 8.42 6.20
N VAL A 51 6.93 7.44 6.92
CA VAL A 51 6.38 6.08 6.96
C VAL A 51 5.06 6.06 7.72
N ALA A 52 4.92 6.88 8.76
CA ALA A 52 3.69 6.97 9.57
C ALA A 52 2.55 7.74 8.88
N ASP A 53 2.82 8.57 7.87
CA ASP A 53 1.80 9.34 7.15
C ASP A 53 1.02 8.46 6.18
N ASP A 54 -0.25 8.16 6.47
CA ASP A 54 -1.11 7.28 5.67
C ASP A 54 -1.41 7.81 4.26
N LEU A 55 -1.18 9.10 4.01
CA LEU A 55 -1.37 9.71 2.70
C LEU A 55 -0.15 9.52 1.78
N ILE A 56 1.00 9.11 2.31
CA ILE A 56 2.19 8.76 1.52
C ILE A 56 2.11 7.29 1.14
N THR A 57 2.27 7.00 -0.14
CA THR A 57 2.22 5.64 -0.70
C THR A 57 3.59 5.07 -0.98
N ASP A 58 4.51 5.89 -1.46
CA ASP A 58 5.85 5.49 -1.83
C ASP A 58 6.86 6.52 -1.30
N ILE A 59 8.00 6.05 -0.82
CA ILE A 59 9.13 6.86 -0.36
C ILE A 59 10.36 6.37 -1.11
N ASN A 60 10.98 7.25 -1.88
CA ASN A 60 12.19 6.95 -2.62
C ASN A 60 13.31 7.86 -2.12
N CYS A 61 14.38 7.26 -1.61
CA CYS A 61 15.54 7.97 -1.10
C CYS A 61 16.79 7.58 -1.90
N ASN A 62 17.64 8.53 -2.13
CA ASN A 62 19.05 8.31 -2.42
C ASN A 62 19.88 9.18 -1.48
N SER A 63 21.21 9.08 -1.55
CA SER A 63 22.09 9.88 -0.67
C SER A 63 22.02 11.40 -0.85
N HIS A 64 21.16 11.91 -1.74
CA HIS A 64 21.05 13.34 -2.07
C HIS A 64 19.64 13.89 -1.95
N SER A 65 18.61 13.06 -2.13
CA SER A 65 17.23 13.50 -2.19
C SER A 65 16.26 12.44 -1.65
N ILE A 66 15.12 12.91 -1.18
CA ILE A 66 14.00 12.08 -0.74
C ILE A 66 12.76 12.52 -1.51
N TRP A 67 12.16 11.59 -2.22
CA TRP A 67 10.93 11.81 -2.98
C TRP A 67 9.81 10.97 -2.38
N VAL A 68 8.63 11.56 -2.28
CA VAL A 68 7.44 10.86 -1.83
C VAL A 68 6.33 10.95 -2.86
N ASP A 69 5.56 9.89 -2.97
CA ASP A 69 4.29 9.89 -3.70
C ASP A 69 3.15 10.00 -2.67
N HIS A 70 2.39 11.08 -2.76
CA HIS A 70 1.31 11.39 -1.83
C HIS A 70 -0.03 11.38 -2.56
N ILE A 71 -1.06 10.75 -2.00
CA ILE A 71 -2.36 10.51 -2.64
C ILE A 71 -3.00 11.81 -3.15
N LYS A 72 -2.96 12.90 -2.35
CA LYS A 72 -3.61 14.16 -2.69
C LYS A 72 -2.72 15.16 -3.40
N LYS A 73 -1.40 15.12 -3.12
CA LYS A 73 -0.44 16.14 -3.62
C LYS A 73 0.38 15.65 -4.82
N GLY A 74 0.31 14.33 -5.14
CA GLY A 74 1.19 13.74 -6.15
C GLY A 74 2.62 13.59 -5.64
N ARG A 75 3.59 13.53 -6.56
CA ARG A 75 5.01 13.37 -6.24
C ARG A 75 5.65 14.71 -5.92
N TYR A 76 6.40 14.76 -4.81
CA TYR A 76 7.23 15.93 -4.45
C TYR A 76 8.47 15.48 -3.66
N ASP A 77 9.47 16.35 -3.58
CA ASP A 77 10.69 16.13 -2.82
C ASP A 77 10.56 16.68 -1.39
N ILE A 78 11.26 16.01 -0.48
CA ILE A 78 11.37 16.40 0.93
C ILE A 78 12.71 17.10 1.09
N THR A 79 12.70 18.35 1.52
CA THR A 79 13.89 19.20 1.62
C THR A 79 14.34 19.49 3.06
N ASP A 80 13.49 19.22 4.04
CA ASP A 80 13.73 19.46 5.47
C ASP A 80 14.56 18.38 6.15
N ILE A 81 14.66 17.20 5.53
CA ILE A 81 15.48 16.08 5.98
C ILE A 81 16.36 15.53 4.86
N THR A 82 17.53 15.00 5.24
CA THR A 82 18.43 14.32 4.31
C THR A 82 18.85 12.98 4.87
N MET A 83 19.04 12.01 3.98
CA MET A 83 19.58 10.69 4.26
C MET A 83 20.93 10.57 3.52
N ASN A 84 22.02 10.42 4.23
CA ASN A 84 23.31 10.14 3.59
C ASN A 84 23.51 8.61 3.38
N ASN A 85 24.62 8.21 2.76
CA ASN A 85 24.92 6.78 2.55
C ASN A 85 24.93 5.98 3.85
N GLU A 86 25.52 6.52 4.91
CA GLU A 86 25.63 5.85 6.22
C GLU A 86 24.24 5.64 6.86
N ASP A 87 23.35 6.64 6.74
CA ASP A 87 21.97 6.53 7.23
C ASP A 87 21.22 5.40 6.51
N LEU A 88 21.33 5.35 5.16
CA LEU A 88 20.68 4.36 4.32
C LEU A 88 21.24 2.95 4.54
N GLU A 89 22.56 2.81 4.64
CA GLU A 89 23.21 1.53 4.94
C GLU A 89 22.87 1.04 6.34
N SER A 90 22.89 1.91 7.34
CA SER A 90 22.44 1.58 8.70
C SER A 90 21.00 1.10 8.74
N LEU A 91 20.12 1.74 7.96
CA LEU A 91 18.73 1.32 7.84
C LEU A 91 18.64 -0.04 7.14
N ALA A 92 19.36 -0.23 6.02
CA ALA A 92 19.42 -1.49 5.30
C ALA A 92 19.92 -2.66 6.17
N TYR A 93 20.95 -2.44 7.00
CA TYR A 93 21.43 -3.45 7.94
C TYR A 93 20.38 -3.84 8.98
N ARG A 94 19.68 -2.86 9.56
CA ARG A 94 18.58 -3.15 10.50
C ARG A 94 17.47 -3.97 9.85
N ILE A 95 17.05 -3.59 8.64
CA ILE A 95 16.02 -4.31 7.89
C ILE A 95 16.50 -5.69 7.45
N GLY A 96 17.76 -5.79 7.00
CA GLY A 96 18.40 -7.06 6.64
C GLY A 96 18.43 -8.05 7.80
N ASN A 97 18.80 -7.58 9.00
CA ASN A 97 18.80 -8.41 10.20
C ASN A 97 17.40 -8.95 10.55
N ILE A 98 16.35 -8.14 10.40
CA ILE A 98 14.96 -8.58 10.64
C ILE A 98 14.55 -9.66 9.63
N ASN A 99 15.01 -9.55 8.38
CA ASN A 99 14.67 -10.46 7.29
C ASN A 99 15.68 -11.60 7.09
N ASN A 100 16.70 -11.74 7.96
CA ASN A 100 17.81 -12.67 7.82
C ASN A 100 18.53 -12.56 6.46
N ALA A 101 18.65 -11.36 5.92
CA ALA A 101 19.27 -11.05 4.64
C ALA A 101 20.51 -10.20 4.81
N GLN A 102 21.50 -10.39 3.92
CA GLN A 102 22.75 -9.63 3.92
C GLN A 102 22.64 -8.45 2.94
N PHE A 103 23.28 -7.33 3.31
CA PHE A 103 23.42 -6.16 2.46
C PHE A 103 24.86 -5.66 2.53
N ASN A 104 25.61 -5.78 1.43
CA ASN A 104 27.02 -5.36 1.34
C ASN A 104 27.47 -5.37 -0.14
N ASN A 105 28.75 -5.13 -0.39
CA ASN A 105 29.32 -5.13 -1.74
C ASN A 105 29.16 -6.45 -2.51
N VAL A 106 29.04 -7.58 -1.80
CA VAL A 106 28.84 -8.91 -2.42
C VAL A 106 27.35 -9.15 -2.68
N TYR A 107 26.50 -8.66 -1.77
CA TYR A 107 25.06 -8.72 -1.88
C TYR A 107 24.48 -7.29 -1.94
N PRO A 108 24.59 -6.62 -3.10
CA PRO A 108 24.33 -5.18 -3.20
C PRO A 108 22.85 -4.82 -3.33
N ILE A 109 21.96 -5.79 -3.40
CA ILE A 109 20.51 -5.57 -3.46
C ILE A 109 19.87 -6.29 -2.27
N LEU A 110 19.07 -5.55 -1.49
CA LEU A 110 18.26 -6.08 -0.42
C LEU A 110 16.80 -5.81 -0.73
N GLU A 111 16.03 -6.87 -0.90
CA GLU A 111 14.58 -6.84 -0.93
C GLU A 111 14.04 -7.36 0.38
N ALA A 112 13.15 -6.62 1.00
CA ALA A 112 12.60 -6.95 2.31
C ALA A 112 11.11 -6.61 2.38
N GLU A 113 10.38 -7.45 3.09
CA GLU A 113 8.98 -7.22 3.40
C GLU A 113 8.80 -7.07 4.91
N LEU A 114 8.10 -6.04 5.30
CA LEU A 114 7.58 -5.83 6.66
C LEU A 114 6.06 -5.74 6.57
N PRO A 115 5.32 -5.86 7.68
CA PRO A 115 3.88 -5.67 7.66
C PRO A 115 3.50 -4.35 6.98
N ALA A 116 2.71 -4.45 5.90
CA ALA A 116 2.28 -3.33 5.06
C ALA A 116 3.37 -2.54 4.32
N LEU A 117 4.63 -2.98 4.32
CA LEU A 117 5.74 -2.30 3.68
C LEU A 117 6.55 -3.26 2.82
N ARG A 118 6.91 -2.80 1.62
CA ARG A 118 7.91 -3.43 0.76
C ARG A 118 9.07 -2.48 0.58
N LEU A 119 10.28 -2.99 0.81
CA LEU A 119 11.49 -2.21 0.75
C LEU A 119 12.49 -2.84 -0.21
N GLN A 120 13.14 -2.00 -0.98
CA GLN A 120 14.27 -2.39 -1.81
C GLN A 120 15.40 -1.41 -1.58
N PHE A 121 16.57 -1.93 -1.21
CA PHE A 121 17.82 -1.16 -1.10
C PHE A 121 18.76 -1.57 -2.23
N VAL A 122 19.48 -0.59 -2.77
CA VAL A 122 20.56 -0.81 -3.72
C VAL A 122 21.82 -0.14 -3.20
N HIS A 123 22.87 -0.93 -3.04
CA HIS A 123 24.15 -0.50 -2.44
C HIS A 123 24.92 0.42 -3.38
N ASN A 124 25.70 1.33 -2.80
CA ASN A 124 26.53 2.29 -3.53
C ASN A 124 27.58 1.65 -4.43
N SER A 125 27.95 0.38 -4.22
CA SER A 125 28.87 -0.35 -5.09
C SER A 125 28.35 -0.52 -6.52
N ILE A 126 27.03 -0.51 -6.72
CA ILE A 126 26.39 -0.62 -8.03
C ILE A 126 25.52 0.59 -8.39
N ALA A 127 25.08 1.37 -7.42
CA ALA A 127 24.29 2.59 -7.59
C ALA A 127 25.22 3.82 -7.66
N LYS A 128 25.35 4.45 -8.84
CA LYS A 128 26.26 5.60 -9.05
C LYS A 128 25.92 6.83 -8.21
N SER A 129 24.65 6.99 -7.82
CA SER A 129 24.16 8.10 -6.98
C SER A 129 24.26 7.82 -5.50
N GLY A 130 24.99 6.78 -5.08
CA GLY A 130 25.04 6.33 -3.70
C GLY A 130 23.94 5.30 -3.37
N THR A 131 23.97 4.81 -2.14
CA THR A 131 22.96 3.86 -1.66
C THR A 131 21.55 4.44 -1.81
N SER A 132 20.61 3.64 -2.27
CA SER A 132 19.23 4.07 -2.49
C SER A 132 18.24 3.13 -1.81
N LEU A 133 17.09 3.69 -1.45
CA LEU A 133 15.92 3.00 -0.89
C LEU A 133 14.71 3.32 -1.74
N SER A 134 13.97 2.29 -2.09
CA SER A 134 12.57 2.40 -2.54
C SER A 134 11.69 1.68 -1.52
N LEU A 135 10.77 2.39 -0.91
CA LEU A 135 9.80 1.88 0.06
C LEU A 135 8.41 2.11 -0.49
N ARG A 136 7.63 1.04 -0.61
CA ARG A 136 6.22 1.09 -0.97
C ARG A 136 5.36 0.65 0.19
N LYS A 137 4.32 1.43 0.48
CA LYS A 137 3.31 1.09 1.48
C LYS A 137 2.18 0.33 0.80
N THR A 138 1.87 -0.84 1.36
CA THR A 138 0.69 -1.61 0.95
C THR A 138 -0.44 -1.26 1.91
N PRO A 139 -1.55 -0.69 1.46
CA PRO A 139 -2.67 -0.37 2.34
C PRO A 139 -3.18 -1.65 3.02
N ILE A 140 -3.33 -1.60 4.33
CA ILE A 140 -3.86 -2.71 5.13
C ILE A 140 -5.37 -2.82 4.94
N THR A 141 -6.03 -1.70 4.72
CA THR A 141 -7.46 -1.62 4.41
C THR A 141 -7.66 -1.20 2.95
N ALA A 142 -8.69 -1.77 2.33
CA ALA A 142 -9.10 -1.33 1.00
C ALA A 142 -9.51 0.16 1.08
N ARG A 143 -8.80 1.03 0.36
CA ARG A 143 -9.11 2.47 0.30
C ARG A 143 -10.39 2.76 -0.45
N ILE A 144 -10.76 1.88 -1.38
CA ILE A 144 -11.96 1.97 -2.18
C ILE A 144 -12.85 0.81 -1.78
N ASN A 145 -14.05 1.12 -1.31
CA ASN A 145 -15.10 0.18 -1.00
C ASN A 145 -16.42 0.69 -1.60
N ALA A 146 -17.48 -0.11 -1.55
CA ALA A 146 -18.75 0.25 -2.16
C ALA A 146 -19.38 1.54 -1.60
N ALA A 147 -19.15 1.83 -0.31
CA ALA A 147 -19.64 3.06 0.31
C ALA A 147 -18.84 4.28 -0.17
N SER A 148 -17.50 4.23 -0.14
CA SER A 148 -16.66 5.32 -0.62
C SER A 148 -16.84 5.58 -2.13
N MET A 149 -17.10 4.54 -2.92
CA MET A 149 -17.40 4.70 -4.36
C MET A 149 -18.69 5.50 -4.60
N LYS A 150 -19.68 5.37 -3.71
CA LYS A 150 -20.92 6.16 -3.77
C LYS A 150 -20.72 7.60 -3.30
N GLU A 151 -19.98 7.79 -2.18
CA GLU A 151 -19.70 9.11 -1.61
C GLU A 151 -18.84 9.98 -2.54
N ASP A 152 -17.85 9.38 -3.19
CA ASP A 152 -16.92 10.07 -4.09
C ASP A 152 -17.45 10.19 -5.54
N ASP A 153 -18.69 9.76 -5.80
CA ASP A 153 -19.30 9.71 -7.15
C ASP A 153 -18.38 9.02 -8.19
N TYR A 154 -17.70 7.96 -7.74
CA TYR A 154 -16.69 7.25 -8.53
C TYR A 154 -17.28 6.59 -9.78
N CYS A 155 -18.49 6.07 -9.66
CA CYS A 155 -19.28 5.54 -10.76
C CYS A 155 -20.78 5.59 -10.41
N SER A 156 -21.66 5.55 -11.42
CA SER A 156 -23.09 5.48 -11.19
C SER A 156 -23.48 4.21 -10.43
N GLU A 157 -24.55 4.28 -9.66
CA GLU A 157 -25.07 3.11 -8.92
C GLU A 157 -25.40 1.93 -9.84
N GLU A 158 -25.92 2.21 -11.03
CA GLU A 158 -26.20 1.18 -12.05
C GLU A 158 -24.91 0.48 -12.50
N CYS A 159 -23.82 1.23 -12.70
CA CYS A 159 -22.53 0.68 -13.07
C CYS A 159 -21.98 -0.20 -11.93
N LEU A 160 -22.05 0.24 -10.68
CA LEU A 160 -21.61 -0.53 -9.52
C LEU A 160 -22.39 -1.84 -9.40
N ASN A 161 -23.72 -1.78 -9.49
CA ASN A 161 -24.59 -2.96 -9.44
C ASN A 161 -24.30 -3.94 -10.59
N PHE A 162 -24.04 -3.44 -11.79
CA PHE A 162 -23.63 -4.26 -12.93
C PHE A 162 -22.29 -4.99 -12.65
N LEU A 163 -21.29 -4.30 -12.15
CA LEU A 163 -19.99 -4.90 -11.79
C LEU A 163 -20.12 -5.98 -10.71
N ILE A 164 -20.93 -5.73 -9.68
CA ILE A 164 -21.24 -6.71 -8.63
C ILE A 164 -21.94 -7.95 -9.22
N ALA A 165 -22.90 -7.74 -10.11
CA ALA A 165 -23.61 -8.83 -10.78
C ALA A 165 -22.68 -9.68 -11.64
N MET A 166 -21.74 -9.06 -12.38
CA MET A 166 -20.72 -9.76 -13.17
C MET A 166 -19.84 -10.65 -12.29
N ILE A 167 -19.37 -10.13 -11.15
CA ILE A 167 -18.53 -10.90 -10.20
C ILE A 167 -19.32 -12.08 -9.62
N LYS A 168 -20.57 -11.84 -9.18
CA LYS A 168 -21.45 -12.90 -8.67
C LYS A 168 -21.73 -13.98 -9.71
N ALA A 169 -21.88 -13.59 -10.98
CA ALA A 169 -22.06 -14.52 -12.10
C ALA A 169 -20.78 -15.23 -12.54
N LYS A 170 -19.64 -14.96 -11.86
CA LYS A 170 -18.30 -15.51 -12.19
C LYS A 170 -17.90 -15.24 -13.66
N MET A 171 -18.25 -14.08 -14.19
CA MET A 171 -17.89 -13.69 -15.55
C MET A 171 -16.40 -13.35 -15.64
N ASN A 172 -15.79 -13.70 -16.77
CA ASN A 172 -14.43 -13.27 -17.07
C ASN A 172 -14.43 -11.77 -17.36
N SER A 173 -13.56 -11.03 -16.65
CA SER A 173 -13.44 -9.58 -16.80
C SER A 173 -11.99 -9.19 -17.04
N VAL A 174 -11.78 -8.17 -17.85
CA VAL A 174 -10.46 -7.57 -18.11
C VAL A 174 -10.49 -6.11 -17.66
N ILE A 175 -9.59 -5.75 -16.75
CA ILE A 175 -9.43 -4.37 -16.28
C ILE A 175 -8.20 -3.77 -16.97
N CYS A 176 -8.43 -2.72 -17.75
CA CYS A 176 -7.39 -2.00 -18.49
C CYS A 176 -7.24 -0.59 -17.96
N GLY A 177 -6.01 -0.10 -17.91
CA GLY A 177 -5.73 1.27 -17.48
C GLY A 177 -4.25 1.61 -17.59
N LEU A 178 -3.94 2.90 -17.56
CA LEU A 178 -2.58 3.41 -17.53
C LEU A 178 -1.87 3.07 -16.21
N THR A 179 -0.56 3.24 -16.17
CA THR A 179 0.21 3.14 -14.92
C THR A 179 -0.31 4.17 -13.91
N GLY A 180 -0.53 3.74 -12.67
CA GLY A 180 -1.08 4.62 -11.62
C GLY A 180 -2.62 4.76 -11.62
N SER A 181 -3.35 4.09 -12.52
CA SER A 181 -4.82 4.15 -12.58
C SER A 181 -5.55 3.28 -11.54
N GLY A 182 -4.82 2.61 -10.65
CA GLY A 182 -5.41 1.80 -9.57
C GLY A 182 -5.91 0.40 -10.01
N LYS A 183 -5.52 -0.06 -11.21
CA LYS A 183 -5.87 -1.40 -11.72
C LYS A 183 -5.23 -2.53 -10.92
#